data_f846d60e82304a2630309b2d4d0168e1
#
_entry.id   f846d60e82304a2630309b2d4d0168e1
#
_cell.length_a   1.000
_cell.length_b   1.000
_cell.length_c   1.000
_cell.angle_alpha   90.00
_cell.angle_beta   90.00
_cell.angle_gamma   90.00
#
_symmetry.space_group_name_H-M   'P 1'
#
loop_
_entity.id
_entity.type
_entity.pdbx_description
1 polymer ?
#
loop_
_entity_poly.entity_id
_entity_poly.type
_entity_poly.pdbx_seq_one_letter_code
_entity_poly.pdbx_strand_id
1 'polypeptide(L)'
;MSRRIAVIGGGAAGMMAAIWAADSGGTVTIYEKNDRVGKKILSTGNGRCNFSNENMAPLFFHGSGTALIGKVLSEFGLLQTKAFFSSLGMRMKERSGYLYPASDQASTVLDILRYELARKGVAVHTGEAVRDLSCGKGKEKFLVARQGARESYDAVILSCGGCAAPNTGSDGNGFRLAGQFGHRIITPVPALVALRCKEKFYKQVAGVRCDAGLTLFVAGEPVCEERGELQLTDYGISGIPVFQISRFAARALQERKPVTVRISFLPDFDGAACESFFKARLRQQGEDSMDVFLTGIVNKKIRQLLLKLAGIRETEQAKGIPPAAFEKLCRLYIGLETEVVGTNGVDKAQVSAVGVSCREVSDR
;
A
#
# COMPACT_ATOMS: atom_id res chain seq x y z
N MET A 1 26.60 -7.44 32.96
CA MET A 1 26.44 -6.11 32.30
C MET A 1 25.24 -6.19 31.36
N SER A 2 24.39 -5.17 31.34
CA SER A 2 23.29 -5.04 30.39
C SER A 2 23.82 -4.97 28.97
N ARG A 3 23.14 -5.63 27.98
CA ARG A 3 23.52 -5.53 26.57
C ARG A 3 23.19 -4.14 26.04
N ARG A 4 24.13 -3.51 25.35
CA ARG A 4 23.93 -2.25 24.65
C ARG A 4 23.33 -2.54 23.26
N ILE A 5 22.16 -1.95 22.97
CA ILE A 5 21.41 -2.21 21.75
C ILE A 5 21.16 -0.89 21.04
N ALA A 6 21.57 -0.78 19.77
CA ALA A 6 21.23 0.35 18.90
C ALA A 6 20.03 0.01 18.04
N VAL A 7 19.04 0.89 18.01
CA VAL A 7 17.88 0.83 17.09
C VAL A 7 18.02 1.96 16.07
N ILE A 8 18.13 1.59 14.80
CA ILE A 8 18.35 2.55 13.71
C ILE A 8 17.00 2.82 13.02
N GLY A 9 16.46 4.01 13.29
CA GLY A 9 15.14 4.45 12.83
C GLY A 9 14.10 4.43 13.94
N GLY A 10 13.56 5.60 14.28
CA GLY A 10 12.53 5.82 15.30
C GLY A 10 11.11 5.77 14.76
N GLY A 11 10.82 4.95 13.73
CA GLY A 11 9.47 4.66 13.26
C GLY A 11 8.70 3.74 14.20
N ALA A 12 7.48 3.33 13.80
CA ALA A 12 6.64 2.42 14.60
C ALA A 12 7.39 1.13 14.99
N ALA A 13 8.04 0.50 14.01
CA ALA A 13 8.81 -0.74 14.22
C ALA A 13 9.99 -0.52 15.18
N GLY A 14 10.73 0.59 15.03
CA GLY A 14 11.87 0.88 15.88
C GLY A 14 11.48 1.21 17.33
N MET A 15 10.41 1.97 17.52
CA MET A 15 9.89 2.25 18.86
C MET A 15 9.41 0.98 19.56
N MET A 16 8.68 0.11 18.87
CA MET A 16 8.26 -1.18 19.39
C MET A 16 9.46 -2.06 19.73
N ALA A 17 10.43 -2.20 18.82
CA ALA A 17 11.63 -2.99 19.05
C ALA A 17 12.45 -2.48 20.24
N ALA A 18 12.55 -1.16 20.39
CA ALA A 18 13.26 -0.54 21.53
C ALA A 18 12.57 -0.82 22.87
N ILE A 19 11.23 -0.74 22.92
CA ILE A 19 10.45 -1.06 24.12
C ILE A 19 10.72 -2.51 24.55
N TRP A 20 10.59 -3.46 23.63
CA TRP A 20 10.80 -4.87 23.92
C TRP A 20 12.24 -5.21 24.27
N ALA A 21 13.22 -4.56 23.62
CA ALA A 21 14.63 -4.72 23.96
C ALA A 21 14.96 -4.20 25.36
N ALA A 22 14.35 -3.09 25.76
CA ALA A 22 14.48 -2.56 27.13
C ALA A 22 13.80 -3.46 28.18
N ASP A 23 12.61 -4.00 27.88
CA ASP A 23 11.92 -4.97 28.75
C ASP A 23 12.75 -6.27 28.94
N SER A 24 13.52 -6.63 27.95
CA SER A 24 14.47 -7.76 28.03
C SER A 24 15.77 -7.43 28.78
N GLY A 25 15.85 -6.27 29.43
CA GLY A 25 17.02 -5.83 30.22
C GLY A 25 18.14 -5.19 29.41
N GLY A 26 17.89 -4.81 28.15
CA GLY A 26 18.84 -4.10 27.32
C GLY A 26 18.98 -2.60 27.67
N THR A 27 20.18 -2.04 27.53
CA THR A 27 20.40 -0.59 27.47
C THR A 27 20.23 -0.14 26.02
N VAL A 28 19.11 0.53 25.72
CA VAL A 28 18.68 0.78 24.35
C VAL A 28 18.86 2.24 23.96
N THR A 29 19.39 2.45 22.74
CA THR A 29 19.50 3.77 22.13
C THR A 29 18.84 3.77 20.76
N ILE A 30 17.90 4.69 20.49
CA ILE A 30 17.31 4.95 19.18
C ILE A 30 18.06 6.07 18.49
N TYR A 31 18.43 5.88 17.23
CA TYR A 31 18.93 6.90 16.33
C TYR A 31 17.90 7.20 15.25
N GLU A 32 17.36 8.40 15.23
CA GLU A 32 16.38 8.88 14.25
C GLU A 32 16.96 10.08 13.49
N LYS A 33 16.95 10.01 12.16
CA LYS A 33 17.48 11.07 11.30
C LYS A 33 16.65 12.33 11.25
N ASN A 34 15.32 12.19 11.45
CA ASN A 34 14.42 13.33 11.51
C ASN A 34 14.51 14.03 12.87
N ASP A 35 13.90 15.22 12.95
CA ASP A 35 13.77 16.02 14.17
C ASP A 35 12.94 15.37 15.29
N ARG A 36 12.22 14.28 14.97
CA ARG A 36 11.35 13.56 15.90
C ARG A 36 11.09 12.12 15.44
N VAL A 37 10.79 11.23 16.39
CA VAL A 37 10.36 9.84 16.12
C VAL A 37 8.92 9.79 15.63
N GLY A 38 8.56 8.71 14.91
CA GLY A 38 7.20 8.37 14.54
C GLY A 38 6.56 9.23 13.47
N LYS A 39 7.32 10.02 12.71
CA LYS A 39 6.80 10.98 11.72
C LYS A 39 5.80 10.35 10.74
N LYS A 40 6.05 9.11 10.26
CA LYS A 40 5.16 8.41 9.34
C LYS A 40 3.84 7.99 10.01
N ILE A 41 3.81 7.69 11.29
CA ILE A 41 2.59 7.30 12.00
C ILE A 41 1.50 8.36 11.81
N LEU A 42 1.87 9.64 11.91
CA LEU A 42 0.94 10.77 11.82
C LEU A 42 0.24 10.89 10.46
N SER A 43 0.82 10.31 9.39
CA SER A 43 0.22 10.32 8.05
C SER A 43 -0.59 9.06 7.72
N THR A 44 -0.53 8.03 8.55
CA THR A 44 -1.23 6.76 8.30
C THR A 44 -2.73 6.88 8.57
N GLY A 45 -3.55 6.11 7.82
CA GLY A 45 -4.99 6.07 7.98
C GLY A 45 -5.66 7.44 7.89
N ASN A 46 -5.20 8.34 7.02
CA ASN A 46 -5.66 9.73 6.93
C ASN A 46 -5.56 10.48 8.28
N GLY A 47 -4.45 10.34 8.99
CA GLY A 47 -4.22 10.97 10.29
C GLY A 47 -4.86 10.27 11.48
N ARG A 48 -5.46 9.08 11.27
CA ARG A 48 -6.12 8.28 12.33
C ARG A 48 -5.29 7.12 12.83
N CYS A 49 -4.26 6.69 12.09
CA CYS A 49 -3.44 5.50 12.31
C CYS A 49 -4.23 4.20 12.33
N ASN A 50 -4.43 3.60 11.17
CA ASN A 50 -4.82 2.18 11.07
C ASN A 50 -3.62 1.33 11.54
N PHE A 51 -3.63 0.89 12.80
CA PHE A 51 -2.47 0.22 13.40
C PHE A 51 -2.52 -1.31 13.32
N SER A 52 -3.70 -1.90 13.04
CA SER A 52 -3.86 -3.35 12.88
C SER A 52 -5.16 -3.69 12.12
N ASN A 53 -5.40 -4.99 11.90
CA ASN A 53 -6.57 -5.52 11.21
C ASN A 53 -7.07 -6.78 11.92
N GLU A 54 -8.40 -6.96 12.01
CA GLU A 54 -9.00 -8.19 12.57
C GLU A 54 -8.66 -9.43 11.71
N ASN A 55 -8.51 -9.25 10.40
CA ASN A 55 -8.15 -10.30 9.47
C ASN A 55 -6.61 -10.38 9.28
N MET A 56 -5.90 -10.62 10.38
CA MET A 56 -4.45 -10.76 10.33
C MET A 56 -4.07 -12.24 10.14
N ALA A 57 -4.00 -12.71 8.89
CA ALA A 57 -3.60 -14.07 8.55
C ALA A 57 -2.49 -14.06 7.47
N PRO A 58 -1.60 -15.09 7.43
CA PRO A 58 -0.48 -15.16 6.47
C PRO A 58 -0.90 -15.04 5.01
N LEU A 59 -2.12 -15.45 4.65
CA LEU A 59 -2.65 -15.38 3.29
C LEU A 59 -2.77 -13.93 2.73
N PHE A 60 -2.88 -12.93 3.62
CA PHE A 60 -2.91 -11.51 3.22
C PHE A 60 -1.54 -10.90 2.98
N PHE A 61 -0.48 -11.67 3.24
CA PHE A 61 0.89 -11.26 2.95
C PHE A 61 1.37 -11.95 1.67
N HIS A 62 1.99 -11.19 0.79
CA HIS A 62 2.37 -11.67 -0.54
C HIS A 62 3.88 -11.73 -0.69
N GLY A 63 4.39 -12.82 -1.26
CA GLY A 63 5.81 -13.01 -1.52
C GLY A 63 6.34 -14.36 -1.07
N SER A 64 7.65 -14.54 -1.14
CA SER A 64 8.34 -15.80 -0.79
C SER A 64 8.57 -16.00 0.72
N GLY A 65 8.23 -15.02 1.54
CA GLY A 65 8.46 -15.03 3.00
C GLY A 65 7.25 -15.41 3.85
N THR A 66 6.17 -15.97 3.28
CA THR A 66 4.92 -16.24 3.99
C THR A 66 5.07 -17.18 5.18
N ALA A 67 5.98 -18.16 5.11
CA ALA A 67 6.27 -19.06 6.23
C ALA A 67 6.91 -18.31 7.42
N LEU A 68 7.86 -17.40 7.16
CA LEU A 68 8.47 -16.55 8.18
C LEU A 68 7.42 -15.62 8.80
N ILE A 69 6.55 -15.03 7.98
CA ILE A 69 5.45 -14.19 8.45
C ILE A 69 4.51 -14.96 9.36
N GLY A 70 4.14 -16.21 8.99
CA GLY A 70 3.32 -17.07 9.83
C GLY A 70 3.91 -17.29 11.23
N LYS A 71 5.22 -17.54 11.33
CA LYS A 71 5.92 -17.67 12.62
C LYS A 71 5.91 -16.38 13.43
N VAL A 72 6.22 -15.24 12.81
CA VAL A 72 6.20 -13.94 13.49
C VAL A 72 4.80 -13.64 14.02
N LEU A 73 3.75 -13.86 13.23
CA LEU A 73 2.36 -13.62 13.65
C LEU A 73 1.86 -14.59 14.72
N SER A 74 2.42 -15.82 14.80
CA SER A 74 2.10 -16.76 15.88
C SER A 74 2.66 -16.31 17.23
N GLU A 75 3.79 -15.61 17.24
CA GLU A 75 4.40 -15.07 18.45
C GLU A 75 3.87 -13.69 18.84
N PHE A 76 3.74 -12.81 17.85
CA PHE A 76 3.23 -11.45 18.04
C PHE A 76 2.23 -11.08 16.95
N GLY A 77 0.99 -11.53 17.13
CA GLY A 77 -0.11 -11.31 16.20
C GLY A 77 -1.09 -10.24 16.69
N LEU A 78 -2.33 -10.38 16.26
CA LEU A 78 -3.41 -9.45 16.56
C LEU A 78 -3.70 -9.35 18.07
N LEU A 79 -3.80 -10.49 18.75
CA LEU A 79 -4.13 -10.51 20.19
C LEU A 79 -3.06 -9.83 21.02
N GLN A 80 -1.79 -10.11 20.75
CA GLN A 80 -0.65 -9.48 21.41
C GLN A 80 -0.59 -7.98 21.11
N THR A 81 -0.86 -7.56 19.87
CA THR A 81 -0.94 -6.16 19.52
C THR A 81 -2.03 -5.42 20.28
N LYS A 82 -3.24 -6.00 20.35
CA LYS A 82 -4.35 -5.45 21.15
C LYS A 82 -4.00 -5.39 22.65
N ALA A 83 -3.45 -6.46 23.19
CA ALA A 83 -3.06 -6.53 24.60
C ALA A 83 -1.99 -5.47 24.92
N PHE A 84 -0.98 -5.30 24.08
CA PHE A 84 0.07 -4.30 24.25
C PHE A 84 -0.52 -2.88 24.34
N PHE A 85 -1.29 -2.45 23.35
CA PHE A 85 -1.85 -1.11 23.38
C PHE A 85 -2.89 -0.91 24.49
N SER A 86 -3.68 -1.95 24.83
CA SER A 86 -4.61 -1.90 25.98
C SER A 86 -3.87 -1.75 27.30
N SER A 87 -2.74 -2.45 27.49
CA SER A 87 -1.93 -2.33 28.72
C SER A 87 -1.34 -0.94 28.93
N LEU A 88 -1.16 -0.20 27.84
CA LEU A 88 -0.73 1.21 27.86
C LEU A 88 -1.90 2.20 27.91
N GLY A 89 -3.13 1.72 28.14
CA GLY A 89 -4.32 2.55 28.32
C GLY A 89 -5.00 3.00 27.03
N MET A 90 -4.61 2.49 25.85
CA MET A 90 -5.25 2.86 24.60
C MET A 90 -6.59 2.15 24.43
N ARG A 91 -7.67 2.91 24.30
CA ARG A 91 -8.95 2.40 23.81
C ARG A 91 -8.89 2.29 22.28
N MET A 92 -9.42 1.20 21.77
CA MET A 92 -9.42 0.89 20.33
C MET A 92 -10.85 0.84 19.80
N LYS A 93 -11.01 1.05 18.50
CA LYS A 93 -12.25 0.84 17.76
C LYS A 93 -11.97 0.16 16.42
N GLU A 94 -12.95 -0.59 15.96
CA GLU A 94 -12.93 -1.30 14.68
C GLU A 94 -13.84 -0.58 13.67
N ARG A 95 -13.43 -0.58 12.40
CA ARG A 95 -14.23 -0.17 11.25
C ARG A 95 -13.90 -1.08 10.08
N SER A 96 -14.84 -1.90 9.66
CA SER A 96 -14.69 -2.81 8.51
C SER A 96 -13.42 -3.67 8.58
N GLY A 97 -13.11 -4.21 9.76
CA GLY A 97 -11.91 -5.01 10.03
C GLY A 97 -10.67 -4.21 10.39
N TYR A 98 -10.62 -2.91 10.12
CA TYR A 98 -9.47 -2.07 10.45
C TYR A 98 -9.53 -1.54 11.89
N LEU A 99 -8.38 -1.58 12.58
CA LEU A 99 -8.26 -1.11 13.96
C LEU A 99 -7.64 0.28 14.03
N TYR A 100 -8.30 1.13 14.81
CA TYR A 100 -7.91 2.52 15.06
C TYR A 100 -7.89 2.84 16.55
N PRO A 101 -7.12 3.83 17.03
CA PRO A 101 -7.34 4.40 18.34
C PRO A 101 -8.74 5.01 18.42
N ALA A 102 -9.41 4.88 19.56
CA ALA A 102 -10.78 5.40 19.74
C ALA A 102 -10.88 6.92 19.53
N SER A 103 -9.78 7.63 19.76
CA SER A 103 -9.65 9.08 19.53
C SER A 103 -9.70 9.52 18.06
N ASP A 104 -9.56 8.59 17.08
CA ASP A 104 -9.36 8.90 15.65
C ASP A 104 -8.13 9.78 15.36
N GLN A 105 -7.14 9.77 16.24
CA GLN A 105 -5.93 10.59 16.11
C GLN A 105 -4.68 9.70 16.08
N ALA A 106 -3.91 9.80 15.01
CA ALA A 106 -2.64 9.08 14.89
C ALA A 106 -1.62 9.49 15.97
N SER A 107 -1.72 10.73 16.48
CA SER A 107 -0.91 11.21 17.58
C SER A 107 -1.10 10.37 18.85
N THR A 108 -2.29 9.83 19.13
CA THR A 108 -2.53 8.95 20.28
C THR A 108 -1.60 7.75 20.27
N VAL A 109 -1.46 7.07 19.12
CA VAL A 109 -0.54 5.92 18.98
C VAL A 109 0.90 6.37 19.19
N LEU A 110 1.29 7.48 18.57
CA LEU A 110 2.64 8.02 18.68
C LEU A 110 2.98 8.41 20.12
N ASP A 111 2.12 9.13 20.81
CA ASP A 111 2.37 9.64 22.15
C ASP A 111 2.45 8.49 23.16
N ILE A 112 1.60 7.48 23.06
CA ILE A 112 1.65 6.26 23.89
C ILE A 112 3.01 5.57 23.72
N LEU A 113 3.50 5.39 22.49
CA LEU A 113 4.81 4.78 22.25
C LEU A 113 5.95 5.64 22.80
N ARG A 114 5.88 6.97 22.67
CA ARG A 114 6.89 7.89 23.20
C ARG A 114 6.93 7.90 24.72
N TYR A 115 5.77 7.89 25.37
CA TYR A 115 5.69 7.79 26.83
C TYR A 115 6.28 6.48 27.34
N GLU A 116 6.00 5.37 26.64
CA GLU A 116 6.54 4.08 27.03
C GLU A 116 8.06 4.01 26.84
N LEU A 117 8.62 4.57 25.76
CA LEU A 117 10.08 4.70 25.59
C LEU A 117 10.72 5.46 26.75
N ALA A 118 10.12 6.59 27.13
CA ALA A 118 10.62 7.39 28.26
C ALA A 118 10.51 6.63 29.59
N ARG A 119 9.41 5.93 29.84
CA ARG A 119 9.19 5.10 31.04
C ARG A 119 10.22 3.98 31.17
N LYS A 120 10.65 3.41 30.01
CA LYS A 120 11.67 2.35 29.94
C LYS A 120 13.11 2.88 29.92
N GLY A 121 13.31 4.18 30.00
CA GLY A 121 14.64 4.78 30.00
C GLY A 121 15.39 4.62 28.66
N VAL A 122 14.68 4.47 27.55
CA VAL A 122 15.29 4.38 26.22
C VAL A 122 15.86 5.75 25.81
N ALA A 123 17.14 5.81 25.48
CA ALA A 123 17.77 7.01 24.95
C ALA A 123 17.32 7.24 23.50
N VAL A 124 16.84 8.44 23.17
CA VAL A 124 16.38 8.80 21.83
C VAL A 124 17.18 9.99 21.32
N HIS A 125 17.94 9.76 20.24
CA HIS A 125 18.69 10.78 19.52
C HIS A 125 18.00 11.10 18.20
N THR A 126 17.48 12.31 18.07
CA THR A 126 16.85 12.83 16.85
C THR A 126 17.80 13.76 16.10
N GLY A 127 17.59 13.95 14.79
CA GLY A 127 18.53 14.67 13.92
C GLY A 127 19.82 13.88 13.64
N GLU A 128 19.88 12.61 14.01
CA GLU A 128 21.07 11.75 14.00
C GLU A 128 20.96 10.63 12.97
N ALA A 129 21.40 10.91 11.76
CA ALA A 129 21.44 9.91 10.69
C ALA A 129 22.62 8.94 10.89
N VAL A 130 22.33 7.64 11.01
CA VAL A 130 23.37 6.61 10.94
C VAL A 130 23.84 6.48 9.50
N ARG A 131 25.14 6.73 9.29
CA ARG A 131 25.76 6.73 7.97
C ARG A 131 26.43 5.41 7.63
N ASP A 132 26.91 4.70 8.63
CA ASP A 132 27.66 3.47 8.42
C ASP A 132 27.48 2.51 9.59
N LEU A 133 27.49 1.22 9.29
CA LEU A 133 27.49 0.13 10.23
C LEU A 133 28.61 -0.84 9.85
N SER A 134 29.37 -1.28 10.83
CA SER A 134 30.42 -2.27 10.59
C SER A 134 30.58 -3.23 11.78
N CYS A 135 31.18 -4.37 11.53
CA CYS A 135 31.59 -5.28 12.61
C CYS A 135 32.73 -4.65 13.40
N GLY A 136 32.63 -4.70 14.72
CA GLY A 136 33.67 -4.32 15.62
C GLY A 136 34.80 -5.36 15.68
N LYS A 137 35.90 -4.99 16.33
CA LYS A 137 37.03 -5.90 16.58
C LYS A 137 37.05 -6.34 18.05
N GLY A 138 37.41 -7.61 18.30
CA GLY A 138 37.52 -8.16 19.65
C GLY A 138 36.18 -8.25 20.38
N LYS A 139 36.03 -7.53 21.48
CA LYS A 139 34.78 -7.51 22.28
C LYS A 139 33.65 -6.67 21.70
N GLU A 140 33.97 -5.78 20.78
CA GLU A 140 32.99 -4.95 20.08
C GLU A 140 32.31 -5.79 19.00
N LYS A 141 30.98 -5.83 19.00
CA LYS A 141 30.22 -6.61 18.00
C LYS A 141 29.84 -5.73 16.80
N PHE A 142 29.33 -4.53 17.06
CA PHE A 142 28.89 -3.61 16.03
C PHE A 142 29.37 -2.18 16.33
N LEU A 143 29.80 -1.48 15.28
CA LEU A 143 30.14 -0.06 15.33
C LEU A 143 29.09 0.72 14.55
N VAL A 144 28.44 1.65 15.22
CA VAL A 144 27.43 2.56 14.65
C VAL A 144 28.10 3.91 14.43
N ALA A 145 28.25 4.31 13.17
CA ALA A 145 28.82 5.59 12.80
C ALA A 145 27.76 6.61 12.41
N ARG A 146 27.79 7.76 13.04
CA ARG A 146 26.94 8.93 12.79
C ARG A 146 27.84 10.17 12.60
N GLN A 147 27.26 11.33 12.39
CA GLN A 147 28.06 12.53 12.14
C GLN A 147 28.96 12.86 13.35
N GLY A 148 30.27 12.76 13.15
CA GLY A 148 31.28 13.11 14.16
C GLY A 148 31.47 12.09 15.29
N ALA A 149 30.77 10.94 15.32
CA ALA A 149 30.89 9.99 16.40
C ALA A 149 30.77 8.51 15.91
N ARG A 150 31.43 7.62 16.65
CA ARG A 150 31.29 6.17 16.54
C ARG A 150 31.04 5.58 17.92
N GLU A 151 30.08 4.69 18.01
CA GLU A 151 29.75 4.00 19.24
C GLU A 151 29.62 2.50 19.01
N SER A 152 30.01 1.72 20.02
CA SER A 152 30.01 0.26 19.99
C SER A 152 28.75 -0.28 20.67
N TYR A 153 28.15 -1.32 20.07
CA TYR A 153 26.94 -1.98 20.55
C TYR A 153 27.07 -3.50 20.47
N ASP A 154 26.37 -4.21 21.36
CA ASP A 154 26.28 -5.67 21.36
C ASP A 154 25.32 -6.20 20.28
N ALA A 155 24.32 -5.38 19.93
CA ALA A 155 23.34 -5.69 18.90
C ALA A 155 22.86 -4.41 18.19
N VAL A 156 22.42 -4.57 16.94
CA VAL A 156 21.81 -3.49 16.15
C VAL A 156 20.49 -4.00 15.58
N ILE A 157 19.45 -3.17 15.67
CA ILE A 157 18.14 -3.40 15.07
C ILE A 157 17.95 -2.36 13.96
N LEU A 158 17.82 -2.83 12.71
CA LEU A 158 17.53 -1.96 11.57
C LEU A 158 16.02 -1.80 11.39
N SER A 159 15.51 -0.61 11.61
CA SER A 159 14.08 -0.25 11.51
C SER A 159 13.83 1.03 10.72
N CYS A 160 14.69 1.31 9.73
CA CYS A 160 14.67 2.53 8.93
C CYS A 160 13.47 2.65 7.97
N GLY A 161 12.65 1.60 7.86
CA GLY A 161 11.57 1.53 6.88
C GLY A 161 12.07 1.25 5.45
N GLY A 162 11.18 1.36 4.48
CA GLY A 162 11.47 1.14 3.05
C GLY A 162 11.82 2.42 2.30
N CYS A 163 11.30 2.54 1.05
CA CYS A 163 11.52 3.71 0.18
C CYS A 163 10.27 4.57 -0.01
N ALA A 164 9.09 4.15 0.46
CA ALA A 164 7.83 4.85 0.22
C ALA A 164 7.69 6.09 1.12
N ALA A 165 7.15 7.17 0.55
CA ALA A 165 6.98 8.47 1.21
C ALA A 165 8.27 8.94 1.92
N PRO A 166 9.37 9.18 1.17
CA PRO A 166 10.70 9.48 1.74
C PRO A 166 10.72 10.74 2.59
N ASN A 167 9.81 11.69 2.36
CA ASN A 167 9.61 12.88 3.20
C ASN A 167 9.25 12.56 4.66
N THR A 168 8.79 11.34 4.93
CA THR A 168 8.51 10.85 6.30
C THR A 168 9.68 10.13 6.95
N GLY A 169 10.80 9.97 6.24
CA GLY A 169 12.02 9.34 6.74
C GLY A 169 12.40 8.00 6.08
N SER A 170 11.58 7.43 5.22
CA SER A 170 11.86 6.14 4.57
C SER A 170 12.52 6.36 3.20
N ASP A 171 13.82 6.58 3.17
CA ASP A 171 14.60 6.91 1.96
C ASP A 171 15.45 5.74 1.42
N GLY A 172 15.26 4.54 1.96
CA GLY A 172 16.02 3.35 1.54
C GLY A 172 17.38 3.19 2.22
N ASN A 173 17.80 4.08 3.11
CA ASN A 173 19.09 3.98 3.80
C ASN A 173 19.26 2.65 4.55
N GLY A 174 18.16 2.08 5.11
CA GLY A 174 18.18 0.78 5.78
C GLY A 174 18.63 -0.35 4.86
N PHE A 175 18.25 -0.32 3.59
CA PHE A 175 18.69 -1.32 2.61
C PHE A 175 20.19 -1.21 2.32
N ARG A 176 20.71 0.02 2.23
CA ARG A 176 22.15 0.25 2.08
C ARG A 176 22.92 -0.27 3.28
N LEU A 177 22.45 -0.01 4.50
CA LEU A 177 23.07 -0.49 5.73
C LEU A 177 23.04 -2.03 5.82
N ALA A 178 21.92 -2.67 5.47
CA ALA A 178 21.82 -4.13 5.41
C ALA A 178 22.78 -4.73 4.37
N GLY A 179 22.92 -4.08 3.21
CA GLY A 179 23.87 -4.48 2.17
C GLY A 179 25.32 -4.48 2.62
N GLN A 180 25.71 -3.63 3.59
CA GLN A 180 27.08 -3.62 4.18
C GLN A 180 27.40 -4.94 4.92
N PHE A 181 26.38 -5.67 5.39
CA PHE A 181 26.51 -6.98 5.99
C PHE A 181 26.32 -8.15 5.02
N GLY A 182 26.29 -7.85 3.71
CA GLY A 182 26.16 -8.86 2.66
C GLY A 182 24.74 -9.31 2.38
N HIS A 183 23.72 -8.70 3.00
CA HIS A 183 22.32 -9.01 2.70
C HIS A 183 21.97 -8.65 1.26
N ARG A 184 21.35 -9.59 0.56
CA ARG A 184 20.82 -9.36 -0.78
C ARG A 184 19.59 -8.46 -0.71
N ILE A 185 19.65 -7.34 -1.41
CA ILE A 185 18.54 -6.41 -1.54
C ILE A 185 17.84 -6.67 -2.87
N ILE A 186 16.56 -7.04 -2.80
CA ILE A 186 15.68 -7.10 -3.96
C ILE A 186 15.17 -5.69 -4.20
N THR A 187 15.37 -5.16 -5.39
CA THR A 187 15.07 -3.75 -5.71
C THR A 187 13.62 -3.39 -5.33
N PRO A 188 13.40 -2.49 -4.38
CA PRO A 188 12.06 -2.11 -3.95
C PRO A 188 11.26 -1.43 -5.05
N VAL A 189 9.97 -1.74 -5.10
CA VAL A 189 9.00 -1.06 -5.97
C VAL A 189 7.92 -0.37 -5.13
N PRO A 190 7.32 0.72 -5.64
CA PRO A 190 6.20 1.36 -4.97
C PRO A 190 4.98 0.42 -4.93
N ALA A 191 4.27 0.42 -3.80
CA ALA A 191 3.03 -0.33 -3.61
C ALA A 191 2.01 0.50 -2.84
N LEU A 192 0.74 0.13 -2.94
CA LEU A 192 -0.41 0.95 -2.52
C LEU A 192 -0.31 2.36 -3.13
N VAL A 193 -0.27 2.39 -4.45
CA VAL A 193 -0.03 3.59 -5.25
C VAL A 193 -0.92 3.61 -6.49
N ALA A 194 -1.28 4.81 -6.96
CA ALA A 194 -2.03 4.99 -8.20
C ALA A 194 -1.20 4.54 -9.43
N LEU A 195 -1.89 4.06 -10.47
CA LEU A 195 -1.33 3.61 -11.72
C LEU A 195 -1.52 4.66 -12.81
N ARG A 196 -0.49 4.88 -13.60
CA ARG A 196 -0.50 5.77 -14.76
C ARG A 196 -0.84 4.95 -16.00
N CYS A 197 -1.84 5.41 -16.74
CA CYS A 197 -2.32 4.76 -17.95
C CYS A 197 -1.92 5.54 -19.20
N LYS A 198 -1.85 4.84 -20.32
CA LYS A 198 -1.42 5.38 -21.62
C LYS A 198 -2.49 6.25 -22.27
N GLU A 199 -3.76 5.90 -22.09
CA GLU A 199 -4.87 6.47 -22.81
C GLU A 199 -5.15 7.91 -22.41
N LYS A 200 -5.35 8.77 -23.40
CA LYS A 200 -5.58 10.21 -23.20
C LYS A 200 -6.98 10.55 -22.72
N PHE A 201 -7.91 9.61 -22.81
CA PHE A 201 -9.30 9.84 -22.41
C PHE A 201 -9.48 10.06 -20.90
N TYR A 202 -8.52 9.68 -20.08
CA TYR A 202 -8.58 9.86 -18.64
C TYR A 202 -8.83 11.30 -18.21
N LYS A 203 -8.33 12.28 -18.98
CA LYS A 203 -8.61 13.72 -18.73
C LYS A 203 -10.10 14.05 -18.78
N GLN A 204 -10.91 13.31 -19.57
CA GLN A 204 -12.34 13.54 -19.72
C GLN A 204 -13.14 13.02 -18.51
N VAL A 205 -12.64 11.98 -17.84
CA VAL A 205 -13.29 11.32 -16.71
C VAL A 205 -12.63 11.64 -15.37
N ALA A 206 -11.65 12.51 -15.35
CA ALA A 206 -10.93 12.88 -14.14
C ALA A 206 -11.88 13.37 -13.04
N GLY A 207 -11.60 12.91 -11.79
CA GLY A 207 -12.37 13.22 -10.59
C GLY A 207 -13.59 12.33 -10.36
N VAL A 208 -13.92 11.41 -11.28
CA VAL A 208 -15.03 10.46 -11.10
C VAL A 208 -14.62 9.36 -10.14
N ARG A 209 -15.53 9.00 -9.25
CA ARG A 209 -15.47 7.81 -8.40
C ARG A 209 -16.66 6.92 -8.71
N CYS A 210 -16.43 5.60 -8.75
CA CYS A 210 -17.48 4.62 -9.00
C CYS A 210 -17.08 3.27 -8.40
N ASP A 211 -18.06 2.42 -8.08
CA ASP A 211 -17.80 1.00 -7.82
C ASP A 211 -17.37 0.33 -9.12
N ALA A 212 -16.31 -0.45 -9.10
CA ALA A 212 -15.76 -1.13 -10.26
C ALA A 212 -15.04 -2.42 -9.88
N GLY A 213 -15.07 -3.38 -10.80
CA GLY A 213 -14.21 -4.55 -10.78
C GLY A 213 -12.96 -4.28 -11.62
N LEU A 214 -11.81 -4.74 -11.15
CA LEU A 214 -10.53 -4.62 -11.83
C LEU A 214 -9.90 -6.00 -11.99
N THR A 215 -9.45 -6.34 -13.18
CA THR A 215 -8.58 -7.50 -13.43
C THR A 215 -7.25 -7.01 -13.97
N LEU A 216 -6.16 -7.33 -13.28
CA LEU A 216 -4.79 -7.02 -13.73
C LEU A 216 -4.26 -8.16 -14.60
N PHE A 217 -3.76 -7.80 -15.76
CA PHE A 217 -3.04 -8.71 -16.66
C PHE A 217 -1.56 -8.33 -16.76
N VAL A 218 -0.70 -9.34 -16.73
CA VAL A 218 0.74 -9.21 -16.97
C VAL A 218 1.13 -10.13 -18.12
N ALA A 219 1.66 -9.58 -19.18
CA ALA A 219 1.98 -10.30 -20.41
C ALA A 219 0.79 -11.10 -21.00
N GLY A 220 -0.42 -10.58 -20.84
CA GLY A 220 -1.66 -11.20 -21.31
C GLY A 220 -2.33 -12.18 -20.34
N GLU A 221 -1.63 -12.59 -19.26
CA GLU A 221 -2.16 -13.52 -18.27
C GLU A 221 -2.81 -12.78 -17.09
N PRO A 222 -3.98 -13.20 -16.58
CA PRO A 222 -4.61 -12.62 -15.43
C PRO A 222 -3.82 -12.95 -14.15
N VAL A 223 -3.55 -11.94 -13.33
CA VAL A 223 -2.72 -12.07 -12.11
C VAL A 223 -3.54 -11.90 -10.85
N CYS A 224 -4.45 -10.94 -10.81
CA CYS A 224 -5.31 -10.70 -9.66
C CYS A 224 -6.55 -9.91 -10.05
N GLU A 225 -7.57 -10.03 -9.23
CA GLU A 225 -8.83 -9.31 -9.34
C GLU A 225 -9.12 -8.59 -8.04
N GLU A 226 -9.66 -7.37 -8.14
CA GLU A 226 -10.06 -6.56 -7.00
C GLU A 226 -11.35 -5.81 -7.34
N ARG A 227 -12.15 -5.53 -6.31
CA ARG A 227 -13.38 -4.73 -6.45
C ARG A 227 -13.44 -3.65 -5.38
N GLY A 228 -13.99 -2.49 -5.74
CA GLY A 228 -14.26 -1.40 -4.82
C GLY A 228 -14.35 -0.04 -5.49
N GLU A 229 -14.26 1.03 -4.69
CA GLU A 229 -14.31 2.39 -5.21
C GLU A 229 -13.07 2.71 -6.05
N LEU A 230 -13.26 2.72 -7.37
CA LEU A 230 -12.29 3.18 -8.35
C LEU A 230 -12.34 4.71 -8.44
N GLN A 231 -11.19 5.36 -8.44
CA GLN A 231 -11.05 6.78 -8.74
C GLN A 231 -10.35 6.96 -10.08
N LEU A 232 -11.03 7.59 -11.03
CA LEU A 232 -10.47 8.00 -12.31
C LEU A 232 -9.76 9.35 -12.14
N THR A 233 -8.51 9.43 -12.56
CA THR A 233 -7.67 10.64 -12.49
C THR A 233 -7.31 11.09 -13.89
N ASP A 234 -6.67 12.24 -14.04
CA ASP A 234 -6.23 12.76 -15.35
C ASP A 234 -5.06 11.96 -15.97
N TYR A 235 -4.37 11.16 -15.16
CA TYR A 235 -3.23 10.33 -15.54
C TYR A 235 -3.51 8.82 -15.57
N GLY A 236 -4.69 8.39 -15.13
CA GLY A 236 -5.03 6.96 -15.04
C GLY A 236 -5.97 6.63 -13.89
N ILE A 237 -5.64 5.62 -13.09
CA ILE A 237 -6.52 5.03 -12.09
C ILE A 237 -5.92 5.06 -10.69
N SER A 238 -6.80 5.20 -9.69
CA SER A 238 -6.50 5.23 -8.27
C SER A 238 -7.68 4.63 -7.47
N GLY A 239 -7.58 4.61 -6.15
CA GLY A 239 -8.58 4.01 -5.27
C GLY A 239 -8.10 2.70 -4.65
N ILE A 240 -8.86 2.19 -3.68
CA ILE A 240 -8.45 1.01 -2.90
C ILE A 240 -8.17 -0.21 -3.78
N PRO A 241 -9.02 -0.58 -4.76
CA PRO A 241 -8.75 -1.75 -5.60
C PRO A 241 -7.48 -1.57 -6.45
N VAL A 242 -7.20 -0.35 -6.91
CA VAL A 242 -5.96 -0.05 -7.64
C VAL A 242 -4.74 -0.18 -6.74
N PHE A 243 -4.84 0.26 -5.49
CA PHE A 243 -3.73 0.11 -4.54
C PHE A 243 -3.38 -1.36 -4.30
N GLN A 244 -4.37 -2.23 -4.21
CA GLN A 244 -4.15 -3.66 -4.01
C GLN A 244 -3.43 -4.33 -5.18
N ILE A 245 -3.77 -4.00 -6.42
CA ILE A 245 -3.13 -4.56 -7.61
C ILE A 245 -1.77 -3.90 -7.93
N SER A 246 -1.49 -2.71 -7.37
CA SER A 246 -0.36 -1.86 -7.77
C SER A 246 1.01 -2.51 -7.60
N ARG A 247 1.21 -3.35 -6.58
CA ARG A 247 2.50 -4.04 -6.35
C ARG A 247 2.84 -5.02 -7.47
N PHE A 248 1.84 -5.71 -8.00
CA PHE A 248 2.01 -6.65 -9.12
C PHE A 248 2.32 -5.88 -10.40
N ALA A 249 1.57 -4.80 -10.66
CA ALA A 249 1.82 -3.91 -11.79
C ALA A 249 3.24 -3.29 -11.72
N ALA A 250 3.62 -2.72 -10.58
CA ALA A 250 4.93 -2.10 -10.39
C ALA A 250 6.09 -3.09 -10.60
N ARG A 251 5.95 -4.31 -10.11
CA ARG A 251 6.94 -5.36 -10.29
C ARG A 251 7.05 -5.80 -11.75
N ALA A 252 5.92 -6.02 -12.42
CA ALA A 252 5.90 -6.40 -13.84
C ALA A 252 6.52 -5.31 -14.72
N LEU A 253 6.22 -4.04 -14.46
CA LEU A 253 6.82 -2.90 -15.15
C LEU A 253 8.34 -2.82 -14.93
N GLN A 254 8.83 -3.11 -13.72
CA GLN A 254 10.26 -3.18 -13.44
C GLN A 254 10.93 -4.30 -14.24
N GLU A 255 10.23 -5.42 -14.44
CA GLU A 255 10.65 -6.53 -15.30
C GLU A 255 10.42 -6.27 -16.81
N ARG A 256 9.97 -5.07 -17.17
CA ARG A 256 9.64 -4.64 -18.56
C ARG A 256 8.58 -5.51 -19.23
N LYS A 257 7.68 -6.10 -18.45
CA LYS A 257 6.53 -6.85 -18.95
C LYS A 257 5.36 -5.90 -19.27
N PRO A 258 4.59 -6.15 -20.33
CA PRO A 258 3.37 -5.39 -20.59
C PRO A 258 2.34 -5.61 -19.48
N VAL A 259 1.69 -4.53 -19.07
CA VAL A 259 0.69 -4.53 -18.00
C VAL A 259 -0.58 -3.88 -18.52
N THR A 260 -1.72 -4.57 -18.36
CA THR A 260 -3.04 -4.08 -18.72
C THR A 260 -3.99 -4.25 -17.53
N VAL A 261 -4.89 -3.30 -17.34
CA VAL A 261 -6.02 -3.41 -16.41
C VAL A 261 -7.30 -3.42 -17.20
N ARG A 262 -8.15 -4.43 -16.96
CA ARG A 262 -9.53 -4.47 -17.43
C ARG A 262 -10.43 -3.94 -16.34
N ILE A 263 -11.26 -2.96 -16.67
CA ILE A 263 -12.17 -2.26 -15.75
C ILE A 263 -13.61 -2.67 -16.10
N SER A 264 -14.32 -3.23 -15.13
CA SER A 264 -15.78 -3.43 -15.22
C SER A 264 -16.47 -2.33 -14.41
N PHE A 265 -17.31 -1.53 -15.07
CA PHE A 265 -18.19 -0.54 -14.43
C PHE A 265 -19.52 -1.15 -13.98
N LEU A 266 -19.73 -2.42 -14.28
CA LEU A 266 -20.87 -3.25 -13.84
C LEU A 266 -20.33 -4.55 -13.23
N PRO A 267 -19.68 -4.48 -12.06
CA PRO A 267 -18.95 -5.62 -11.51
C PRO A 267 -19.82 -6.80 -11.08
N ASP A 268 -21.15 -6.59 -11.00
CA ASP A 268 -22.12 -7.65 -10.71
C ASP A 268 -22.58 -8.41 -11.97
N PHE A 269 -22.18 -7.97 -13.16
CA PHE A 269 -22.59 -8.54 -14.42
C PHE A 269 -21.44 -9.26 -15.13
N ASP A 270 -21.71 -10.48 -15.57
CA ASP A 270 -20.93 -11.11 -16.63
C ASP A 270 -21.42 -10.66 -18.03
N GLY A 271 -20.82 -11.19 -19.08
CA GLY A 271 -21.17 -10.82 -20.45
C GLY A 271 -22.64 -11.10 -20.79
N ALA A 272 -23.17 -12.23 -20.37
CA ALA A 272 -24.55 -12.66 -20.67
C ALA A 272 -25.56 -11.81 -19.88
N ALA A 273 -25.28 -11.55 -18.60
CA ALA A 273 -26.15 -10.72 -17.76
C ALA A 273 -26.14 -9.25 -18.27
N CYS A 274 -24.99 -8.71 -18.66
CA CYS A 274 -24.88 -7.38 -19.24
C CYS A 274 -25.69 -7.25 -20.54
N GLU A 275 -25.55 -8.19 -21.44
CA GLU A 275 -26.29 -8.22 -22.69
C GLU A 275 -27.82 -8.33 -22.45
N SER A 276 -28.23 -9.19 -21.55
CA SER A 276 -29.64 -9.38 -21.18
C SER A 276 -30.24 -8.12 -20.58
N PHE A 277 -29.50 -7.44 -19.69
CA PHE A 277 -29.88 -6.17 -19.09
C PHE A 277 -30.14 -5.10 -20.16
N PHE A 278 -29.18 -4.91 -21.07
CA PHE A 278 -29.33 -3.92 -22.13
C PHE A 278 -30.42 -4.28 -23.16
N LYS A 279 -30.59 -5.54 -23.49
CA LYS A 279 -31.71 -6.01 -24.36
C LYS A 279 -33.07 -5.76 -23.72
N ALA A 280 -33.22 -6.02 -22.43
CA ALA A 280 -34.47 -5.74 -21.71
C ALA A 280 -34.76 -4.23 -21.70
N ARG A 281 -33.76 -3.41 -21.44
CA ARG A 281 -33.88 -1.93 -21.45
C ARG A 281 -34.21 -1.40 -22.85
N LEU A 282 -33.63 -1.98 -23.92
CA LEU A 282 -33.92 -1.62 -25.30
C LEU A 282 -35.38 -1.82 -25.68
N ARG A 283 -36.04 -2.87 -25.16
CA ARG A 283 -37.47 -3.10 -25.37
C ARG A 283 -38.34 -2.02 -24.74
N GLN A 284 -37.89 -1.42 -23.62
CA GLN A 284 -38.66 -0.44 -22.86
C GLN A 284 -38.38 1.00 -23.31
N GLN A 285 -37.14 1.29 -23.65
CA GLN A 285 -36.60 2.65 -23.87
C GLN A 285 -35.90 2.79 -25.22
N GLY A 286 -36.16 1.91 -26.18
CA GLY A 286 -35.48 1.93 -27.48
C GLY A 286 -35.73 3.18 -28.33
N GLU A 287 -36.84 3.88 -28.10
CA GLU A 287 -37.16 5.15 -28.78
C GLU A 287 -36.40 6.35 -28.21
N ASP A 288 -35.81 6.22 -27.00
CA ASP A 288 -35.08 7.28 -26.35
C ASP A 288 -33.71 7.48 -27.01
N SER A 289 -33.14 8.68 -26.85
CA SER A 289 -31.75 8.93 -27.20
C SER A 289 -30.81 8.09 -26.32
N MET A 290 -29.60 7.80 -26.80
CA MET A 290 -28.61 7.06 -26.04
C MET A 290 -28.23 7.74 -24.71
N ASP A 291 -28.33 9.08 -24.64
CA ASP A 291 -28.12 9.80 -23.37
C ASP A 291 -29.20 9.45 -22.35
N VAL A 292 -30.47 9.44 -22.73
CA VAL A 292 -31.59 9.04 -21.86
C VAL A 292 -31.54 7.56 -21.56
N PHE A 293 -31.38 6.74 -22.59
CA PHE A 293 -31.29 5.26 -22.50
C PHE A 293 -30.27 4.78 -21.48
N LEU A 294 -29.11 5.42 -21.37
CA LEU A 294 -28.04 5.02 -20.46
C LEU A 294 -28.05 5.77 -19.12
N THR A 295 -29.00 6.72 -18.94
CA THR A 295 -29.11 7.46 -17.68
C THR A 295 -29.44 6.53 -16.51
N GLY A 296 -28.75 6.72 -15.39
CA GLY A 296 -28.92 5.93 -14.17
C GLY A 296 -28.08 4.65 -14.09
N ILE A 297 -27.29 4.30 -15.12
CA ILE A 297 -26.46 3.08 -15.10
C ILE A 297 -25.09 3.38 -14.45
N VAL A 298 -24.39 4.40 -14.94
CA VAL A 298 -23.08 4.82 -14.43
C VAL A 298 -23.00 6.36 -14.42
N ASN A 299 -21.90 6.89 -13.89
CA ASN A 299 -21.63 8.34 -13.93
C ASN A 299 -21.66 8.90 -15.36
N LYS A 300 -22.21 10.10 -15.53
CA LYS A 300 -22.38 10.75 -16.85
C LYS A 300 -21.08 10.80 -17.66
N LYS A 301 -19.95 11.18 -17.05
CA LYS A 301 -18.66 11.25 -17.76
C LYS A 301 -18.20 9.86 -18.26
N ILE A 302 -18.41 8.80 -17.47
CA ILE A 302 -18.10 7.42 -17.89
C ILE A 302 -18.98 7.04 -19.08
N ARG A 303 -20.29 7.28 -18.98
CA ARG A 303 -21.25 7.00 -20.05
C ARG A 303 -20.84 7.67 -21.36
N GLN A 304 -20.52 8.96 -21.33
CA GLN A 304 -20.08 9.72 -22.48
C GLN A 304 -18.77 9.18 -23.09
N LEU A 305 -17.83 8.77 -22.25
CA LEU A 305 -16.60 8.12 -22.69
C LEU A 305 -16.91 6.81 -23.42
N LEU A 306 -17.72 5.93 -22.82
CA LEU A 306 -18.04 4.62 -23.40
C LEU A 306 -18.79 4.74 -24.73
N LEU A 307 -19.75 5.67 -24.84
CA LEU A 307 -20.42 5.99 -26.10
C LEU A 307 -19.42 6.44 -27.18
N LYS A 308 -18.55 7.34 -26.85
CA LYS A 308 -17.51 7.83 -27.76
C LYS A 308 -16.57 6.69 -28.23
N LEU A 309 -16.15 5.81 -27.33
CA LEU A 309 -15.32 4.64 -27.65
C LEU A 309 -16.07 3.61 -28.48
N ALA A 310 -17.38 3.48 -28.29
CA ALA A 310 -18.24 2.62 -29.13
C ALA A 310 -18.51 3.22 -30.52
N GLY A 311 -18.28 4.53 -30.70
CA GLY A 311 -18.58 5.24 -31.94
C GLY A 311 -20.06 5.64 -32.04
N ILE A 312 -20.75 5.80 -30.91
CA ILE A 312 -22.17 6.12 -30.81
C ILE A 312 -22.33 7.58 -30.34
N ARG A 313 -23.24 8.34 -30.97
CA ARG A 313 -23.57 9.70 -30.52
C ARG A 313 -24.65 9.67 -29.46
N GLU A 314 -24.57 10.54 -28.49
CA GLU A 314 -25.55 10.66 -27.39
C GLU A 314 -26.99 10.93 -27.87
N THR A 315 -27.12 11.58 -29.02
CA THR A 315 -28.41 11.98 -29.62
C THR A 315 -29.05 10.88 -30.48
N GLU A 316 -28.37 9.81 -30.80
CA GLU A 316 -28.91 8.70 -31.60
C GLU A 316 -29.98 7.94 -30.80
N GLN A 317 -31.03 7.48 -31.45
CA GLN A 317 -32.04 6.61 -30.83
C GLN A 317 -31.47 5.22 -30.57
N ALA A 318 -31.72 4.67 -29.38
CA ALA A 318 -31.14 3.40 -28.95
C ALA A 318 -31.44 2.24 -29.88
N LYS A 319 -32.67 2.13 -30.39
CA LYS A 319 -33.10 1.09 -31.35
C LYS A 319 -32.41 1.23 -32.73
N GLY A 320 -31.94 2.42 -33.07
CA GLY A 320 -31.26 2.70 -34.34
C GLY A 320 -29.77 2.35 -34.31
N ILE A 321 -29.21 1.99 -33.17
CA ILE A 321 -27.78 1.68 -33.05
C ILE A 321 -27.48 0.34 -33.74
N PRO A 322 -26.44 0.29 -34.62
CA PRO A 322 -26.02 -0.95 -35.26
C PRO A 322 -25.65 -2.03 -34.22
N PRO A 323 -26.07 -3.28 -34.39
CA PRO A 323 -25.81 -4.35 -33.42
C PRO A 323 -24.36 -4.48 -33.00
N ALA A 324 -23.40 -4.35 -33.91
CA ALA A 324 -21.97 -4.40 -33.62
C ALA A 324 -21.50 -3.26 -32.70
N ALA A 325 -22.02 -2.04 -32.89
CA ALA A 325 -21.69 -0.89 -32.04
C ALA A 325 -22.32 -1.04 -30.66
N PHE A 326 -23.55 -1.57 -30.59
CA PHE A 326 -24.22 -1.86 -29.34
C PHE A 326 -23.53 -2.96 -28.53
N GLU A 327 -23.13 -4.05 -29.18
CA GLU A 327 -22.34 -5.11 -28.56
C GLU A 327 -20.99 -4.61 -28.06
N LYS A 328 -20.32 -3.76 -28.84
CA LYS A 328 -19.07 -3.09 -28.42
C LYS A 328 -19.30 -2.24 -27.16
N LEU A 329 -20.40 -1.50 -27.10
CA LEU A 329 -20.77 -0.72 -25.93
C LEU A 329 -20.96 -1.62 -24.70
N CYS A 330 -21.70 -2.71 -24.82
CA CYS A 330 -21.88 -3.68 -23.73
C CYS A 330 -20.55 -4.24 -23.23
N ARG A 331 -19.65 -4.60 -24.15
CA ARG A 331 -18.29 -5.07 -23.78
C ARG A 331 -17.49 -4.02 -23.05
N LEU A 332 -17.58 -2.74 -23.44
CA LEU A 332 -16.89 -1.64 -22.76
C LEU A 332 -17.39 -1.40 -21.34
N TYR A 333 -18.66 -1.65 -21.03
CA TYR A 333 -19.21 -1.54 -19.69
C TYR A 333 -18.60 -2.53 -18.70
N ILE A 334 -18.27 -3.74 -19.16
CA ILE A 334 -17.75 -4.83 -18.31
C ILE A 334 -16.26 -5.11 -18.53
N GLY A 335 -15.62 -4.41 -19.45
CA GLY A 335 -14.24 -4.75 -19.83
C GLY A 335 -13.50 -3.65 -20.58
N LEU A 336 -13.53 -2.41 -20.10
CA LEU A 336 -12.67 -1.35 -20.63
C LEU A 336 -11.21 -1.67 -20.29
N GLU A 337 -10.40 -1.94 -21.30
CA GLU A 337 -8.98 -2.20 -21.13
C GLU A 337 -8.16 -0.91 -21.19
N THR A 338 -7.14 -0.84 -20.35
CA THR A 338 -6.19 0.27 -20.29
C THR A 338 -4.77 -0.25 -20.07
N GLU A 339 -3.81 0.29 -20.82
CA GLU A 339 -2.37 -0.04 -20.70
C GLU A 339 -1.76 0.76 -19.55
N VAL A 340 -1.14 0.06 -18.61
CA VAL A 340 -0.43 0.68 -17.48
C VAL A 340 1.01 0.95 -17.89
N VAL A 341 1.41 2.21 -17.89
CA VAL A 341 2.76 2.65 -18.30
C VAL A 341 3.65 3.04 -17.13
N GLY A 342 3.12 3.07 -15.92
CA GLY A 342 3.89 3.44 -14.73
C GLY A 342 3.04 3.53 -13.47
N THR A 343 3.68 3.92 -12.38
CA THR A 343 3.05 4.27 -11.10
C THR A 343 3.30 5.75 -10.80
N ASN A 344 2.64 6.28 -9.78
CA ASN A 344 2.95 7.64 -9.29
C ASN A 344 4.24 7.71 -8.44
N GLY A 345 5.05 6.64 -8.46
CA GLY A 345 6.36 6.61 -7.82
C GLY A 345 6.32 6.46 -6.30
N VAL A 346 7.52 6.36 -5.73
CA VAL A 346 7.72 6.13 -4.29
C VAL A 346 7.22 7.29 -3.43
N ASP A 347 7.24 8.52 -3.93
CA ASP A 347 6.79 9.71 -3.19
C ASP A 347 5.30 9.68 -2.85
N LYS A 348 4.50 9.03 -3.69
CA LYS A 348 3.05 8.89 -3.53
C LYS A 348 2.63 7.51 -3.06
N ALA A 349 3.56 6.57 -2.95
CA ALA A 349 3.30 5.23 -2.46
C ALA A 349 3.12 5.22 -0.93
N GLN A 350 2.20 4.41 -0.43
CA GLN A 350 2.04 4.23 1.01
C GLN A 350 3.09 3.29 1.58
N VAL A 351 3.48 2.26 0.82
CA VAL A 351 4.50 1.28 1.20
C VAL A 351 5.39 0.94 0.00
N SER A 352 6.55 0.35 0.27
CA SER A 352 7.37 -0.32 -0.74
C SER A 352 7.18 -1.83 -0.64
N ALA A 353 7.09 -2.50 -1.79
CA ALA A 353 7.14 -3.95 -1.86
C ALA A 353 8.58 -4.40 -2.07
N VAL A 354 8.92 -5.55 -1.49
CA VAL A 354 10.24 -6.18 -1.44
C VAL A 354 11.30 -5.36 -0.68
N GLY A 355 12.53 -5.86 -0.62
CA GLY A 355 13.63 -5.26 0.15
C GLY A 355 14.69 -6.32 0.48
N VAL A 356 15.04 -6.52 1.75
CA VAL A 356 15.95 -7.59 2.17
C VAL A 356 15.34 -8.94 1.83
N SER A 357 16.15 -9.83 1.23
CA SER A 357 15.71 -11.18 0.87
C SER A 357 15.30 -11.98 2.11
N CYS A 358 14.07 -12.47 2.16
CA CYS A 358 13.57 -13.30 3.27
C CYS A 358 14.33 -14.64 3.42
N ARG A 359 15.09 -15.07 2.41
CA ARG A 359 15.93 -16.28 2.49
C ARG A 359 17.13 -16.12 3.43
N GLU A 360 17.47 -14.88 3.76
CA GLU A 360 18.62 -14.51 4.59
C GLU A 360 18.20 -14.04 5.98
N VAL A 361 16.91 -14.13 6.29
CA VAL A 361 16.34 -13.76 7.58
C VAL A 361 15.95 -15.02 8.32
N SER A 362 16.49 -15.18 9.54
CA SER A 362 16.13 -16.25 10.47
C SER A 362 14.98 -15.80 11.37
N ASP A 363 14.23 -16.74 11.85
CA ASP A 363 13.17 -16.60 12.86
C ASP A 363 13.70 -16.79 14.30
N ARG A 364 15.04 -16.83 14.48
CA ARG A 364 15.73 -17.06 15.76
C ARG A 364 16.26 -15.78 16.36
#